data_2fdbe2837155be40cb2f618bc484a77c
#
_entry.id   2fdbe2837155be40cb2f618bc484a77c
#
_cell.length_a   1.000
_cell.length_b   1.000
_cell.length_c   1.000
_cell.angle_alpha   90.00
_cell.angle_beta   90.00
_cell.angle_gamma   90.00
#
_symmetry.space_group_name_H-M   'P 1'
#
loop_
_entity.id
_entity.type
_entity.pdbx_description
1 polymer ?
#
loop_
_entity_poly.entity_id
_entity_poly.type
_entity_poly.pdbx_seq_one_letter_code
_entity_poly.pdbx_strand_id
1 'polypeptide(L)'
;MSISKATRIKVYEKYGGHCAYCGCELAYKDMQVDHFVPQHGYFQTGSDEIKNLMPSCRTCNHYKRANPLELWRVFIREIPLKLRSGNYIYKVGLKYGLIVEHEHPIEFYFERVERERAEAQGGES
;
A
#
# COMPACT_ATOMS: atom_id res chain seq x y z
N MET A 1 7.26 -13.65 15.40
CA MET A 1 7.32 -12.75 16.56
C MET A 1 6.10 -11.84 16.56
N SER A 2 5.38 -11.81 17.66
CA SER A 2 4.15 -11.03 17.72
C SER A 2 4.43 -9.59 18.16
N ILE A 3 3.65 -8.69 17.60
CA ILE A 3 3.71 -7.28 17.92
C ILE A 3 2.80 -7.02 19.12
N SER A 4 3.26 -6.23 20.10
CA SER A 4 2.46 -5.94 21.28
C SER A 4 1.19 -5.16 20.91
N LYS A 5 0.19 -5.24 21.77
CA LYS A 5 -1.06 -4.51 21.59
C LYS A 5 -0.80 -3.00 21.55
N ALA A 6 0.08 -2.50 22.42
CA ALA A 6 0.40 -1.06 22.43
C ALA A 6 1.03 -0.62 21.11
N THR A 7 1.95 -1.40 20.56
CA THR A 7 2.55 -1.11 19.26
C THR A 7 1.51 -1.17 18.15
N ARG A 8 0.64 -2.19 18.19
CA ARG A 8 -0.41 -2.34 17.17
C ARG A 8 -1.36 -1.14 17.14
N ILE A 9 -1.72 -0.60 18.31
CA ILE A 9 -2.55 0.60 18.40
C ILE A 9 -1.84 1.80 17.75
N LYS A 10 -0.56 1.98 18.05
CA LYS A 10 0.22 3.08 17.46
C LYS A 10 0.30 2.97 15.94
N VAL A 11 0.47 1.76 15.43
CA VAL A 11 0.50 1.53 13.98
C VAL A 11 -0.85 1.90 13.37
N TYR A 12 -1.95 1.48 14.01
CA TYR A 12 -3.28 1.79 13.54
C TYR A 12 -3.54 3.30 13.46
N GLU A 13 -3.07 4.04 14.47
CA GLU A 13 -3.26 5.49 14.54
C GLU A 13 -2.35 6.28 13.62
N LYS A 14 -1.31 5.65 13.11
CA LYS A 14 -0.27 6.30 12.31
C LYS A 14 -0.84 7.07 11.11
N TYR A 15 -1.88 6.52 10.47
CA TYR A 15 -2.56 7.15 9.33
C TYR A 15 -4.07 7.23 9.56
N GLY A 16 -4.46 7.43 10.82
CA GLY A 16 -5.86 7.73 11.15
C GLY A 16 -6.85 6.62 10.86
N GLY A 17 -6.44 5.34 10.99
CA GLY A 17 -7.34 4.23 10.74
C GLY A 17 -7.53 3.91 9.27
N HIS A 18 -6.56 4.27 8.44
CA HIS A 18 -6.59 3.98 7.00
C HIS A 18 -5.45 3.05 6.62
N CYS A 19 -5.64 2.28 5.56
CA CYS A 19 -4.56 1.51 4.96
C CYS A 19 -3.50 2.48 4.43
N ALA A 20 -2.25 2.26 4.82
CA ALA A 20 -1.15 3.14 4.40
C ALA A 20 -0.94 3.13 2.89
N TYR A 21 -1.39 2.09 2.21
CA TYR A 21 -1.13 1.93 0.78
C TYR A 21 -2.29 2.38 -0.10
N CYS A 22 -3.48 1.79 0.05
CA CYS A 22 -4.61 2.18 -0.80
C CYS A 22 -5.47 3.29 -0.19
N GLY A 23 -5.34 3.57 1.10
CA GLY A 23 -6.09 4.63 1.77
C GLY A 23 -7.50 4.26 2.20
N CYS A 24 -7.90 3.00 2.08
CA CYS A 24 -9.24 2.61 2.49
C CYS A 24 -9.39 2.71 4.01
N GLU A 25 -10.62 2.97 4.47
CA GLU A 25 -10.92 2.92 5.89
C GLU A 25 -10.70 1.50 6.39
N LEU A 26 -10.14 1.38 7.59
CA LEU A 26 -9.69 0.11 8.11
C LEU A 26 -10.11 -0.02 9.57
N ALA A 27 -10.94 -1.02 9.87
CA ALA A 27 -11.27 -1.32 11.25
C ALA A 27 -10.05 -1.90 11.94
N TYR A 28 -9.86 -1.56 13.21
CA TYR A 28 -8.70 -2.03 13.97
C TYR A 28 -8.55 -3.57 13.91
N LYS A 29 -9.65 -4.29 14.03
CA LYS A 29 -9.63 -5.76 13.99
C LYS A 29 -9.19 -6.33 12.65
N ASP A 30 -9.36 -5.58 11.57
CA ASP A 30 -9.06 -6.02 10.22
C ASP A 30 -7.68 -5.56 9.75
N MET A 31 -7.01 -4.71 10.53
CA MET A 31 -5.69 -4.22 10.16
C MET A 31 -4.65 -5.33 10.21
N GLN A 32 -3.87 -5.42 9.16
CA GLN A 32 -2.64 -6.20 9.14
C GLN A 32 -1.47 -5.24 9.28
N VAL A 33 -0.41 -5.69 9.93
CA VAL A 33 0.80 -4.88 10.11
C VAL A 33 1.82 -5.37 9.10
N ASP A 34 2.18 -4.49 8.19
CA ASP A 34 3.18 -4.78 7.17
C ASP A 34 4.51 -4.17 7.58
N HIS A 35 5.60 -4.88 7.30
CA HIS A 35 6.94 -4.34 7.42
C HIS A 35 7.28 -3.61 6.13
N PHE A 36 7.44 -2.28 6.20
CA PHE A 36 7.75 -1.47 5.02
C PHE A 36 9.00 -1.99 4.32
N VAL A 37 10.07 -2.24 5.11
CA VAL A 37 11.21 -3.02 4.65
C VAL A 37 10.99 -4.43 5.16
N PRO A 38 10.90 -5.44 4.26
CA PRO A 38 10.57 -6.80 4.68
C PRO A 38 11.61 -7.40 5.63
N GLN A 39 11.12 -8.20 6.58
CA GLN A 39 11.99 -8.96 7.49
C GLN A 39 12.43 -10.29 6.90
N HIS A 40 11.62 -10.83 6.00
CA HIS A 40 11.84 -12.15 5.41
C HIS A 40 11.94 -12.04 3.89
N GLY A 41 12.51 -13.05 3.26
CA GLY A 41 12.70 -13.06 1.82
C GLY A 41 14.05 -12.51 1.41
N TYR A 42 14.15 -12.07 0.19
CA TYR A 42 15.41 -11.64 -0.40
C TYR A 42 15.99 -10.37 0.24
N PHE A 43 15.11 -9.47 0.72
CA PHE A 43 15.49 -8.15 1.24
C PHE A 43 15.31 -8.08 2.76
N GLN A 44 15.90 -9.00 3.49
CA GLN A 44 15.68 -9.21 4.93
C GLN A 44 16.38 -8.19 5.82
N THR A 45 16.02 -6.91 5.72
CA THR A 45 16.65 -5.87 6.53
C THR A 45 15.68 -5.10 7.42
N GLY A 46 14.40 -5.48 7.40
CA GLY A 46 13.38 -4.77 8.12
C GLY A 46 13.37 -5.02 9.62
N SER A 47 13.10 -3.98 10.39
CA SER A 47 12.99 -4.04 11.85
C SER A 47 11.54 -4.04 12.30
N ASP A 48 11.31 -4.28 13.61
CA ASP A 48 10.01 -4.14 14.26
C ASP A 48 9.78 -2.73 14.83
N GLU A 49 10.63 -1.76 14.50
CA GLU A 49 10.41 -0.39 14.92
C GLU A 49 9.18 0.20 14.27
N ILE A 50 8.48 1.07 14.98
CA ILE A 50 7.21 1.67 14.50
C ILE A 50 7.39 2.36 13.14
N LYS A 51 8.54 2.98 12.91
CA LYS A 51 8.81 3.62 11.61
C LYS A 51 8.76 2.64 10.44
N ASN A 52 9.02 1.35 10.70
CA ASN A 52 8.98 0.30 9.68
C ASN A 52 7.67 -0.48 9.65
N LEU A 53 6.72 -0.16 10.51
CA LEU A 53 5.45 -0.87 10.58
C LEU A 53 4.35 -0.02 9.96
N MET A 54 3.62 -0.61 9.03
CA MET A 54 2.56 0.07 8.29
C MET A 54 1.22 -0.61 8.50
N PRO A 55 0.14 0.17 8.76
CA PRO A 55 -1.19 -0.41 8.79
C PRO A 55 -1.61 -0.74 7.36
N SER A 56 -2.07 -1.95 7.13
CA SER A 56 -2.42 -2.40 5.79
C SER A 56 -3.72 -3.18 5.79
N CYS A 57 -4.51 -3.01 4.73
CA CYS A 57 -5.62 -3.89 4.49
C CYS A 57 -5.12 -5.23 3.94
N ARG A 58 -5.96 -6.25 4.03
CA ARG A 58 -5.58 -7.61 3.61
C ARG A 58 -5.18 -7.65 2.14
N THR A 59 -5.91 -6.97 1.27
CA THR A 59 -5.64 -6.97 -0.17
C THR A 59 -4.25 -6.41 -0.47
N CYS A 60 -3.92 -5.24 0.08
CA CYS A 60 -2.62 -4.63 -0.16
C CYS A 60 -1.49 -5.46 0.44
N ASN A 61 -1.68 -5.94 1.67
CA ASN A 61 -0.65 -6.75 2.33
C ASN A 61 -0.38 -8.04 1.56
N HIS A 62 -1.43 -8.69 1.09
CA HIS A 62 -1.30 -9.92 0.32
C HIS A 62 -0.58 -9.67 -1.01
N TYR A 63 -0.93 -8.60 -1.72
CA TYR A 63 -0.33 -8.31 -3.02
C TYR A 63 1.12 -7.84 -2.91
N LYS A 64 1.42 -7.03 -1.88
CA LYS A 64 2.79 -6.56 -1.65
C LYS A 64 3.73 -7.69 -1.27
N ARG A 65 3.30 -8.62 -0.42
CA ARG A 65 4.13 -9.72 0.09
C ARG A 65 5.42 -9.16 0.72
N ALA A 66 6.54 -9.80 0.46
CA ALA A 66 7.86 -9.39 0.95
C ALA A 66 8.65 -8.59 -0.10
N ASN A 67 7.95 -7.85 -0.94
CA ASN A 67 8.60 -7.02 -1.95
C ASN A 67 8.91 -5.63 -1.41
N PRO A 68 10.03 -5.04 -1.82
CA PRO A 68 10.28 -3.63 -1.53
C PRO A 68 9.23 -2.75 -2.21
N LEU A 69 9.00 -1.58 -1.64
CA LEU A 69 7.94 -0.69 -2.10
C LEU A 69 8.02 -0.36 -3.59
N GLU A 70 9.22 -0.01 -4.08
CA GLU A 70 9.35 0.42 -5.48
C GLU A 70 9.14 -0.72 -6.47
N LEU A 71 9.49 -1.94 -6.09
CA LEU A 71 9.19 -3.10 -6.94
C LEU A 71 7.68 -3.37 -6.96
N TRP A 72 7.03 -3.27 -5.80
CA TRP A 72 5.58 -3.43 -5.74
C TRP A 72 4.86 -2.33 -6.53
N ARG A 73 5.35 -1.10 -6.48
CA ARG A 73 4.81 0.01 -7.28
C ARG A 73 4.83 -0.33 -8.77
N VAL A 74 5.90 -0.94 -9.26
CA VAL A 74 6.00 -1.39 -10.64
C VAL A 74 4.94 -2.45 -10.93
N PHE A 75 4.76 -3.42 -10.04
CA PHE A 75 3.75 -4.47 -10.21
C PHE A 75 2.34 -3.88 -10.31
N ILE A 76 2.02 -2.90 -9.47
CA ILE A 76 0.71 -2.24 -9.52
C ILE A 76 0.54 -1.50 -10.84
N ARG A 77 1.55 -0.76 -11.26
CA ARG A 77 1.50 0.01 -12.51
C ARG A 77 1.29 -0.89 -13.72
N GLU A 78 1.78 -2.12 -13.65
CA GLU A 78 1.68 -3.08 -14.76
C GLU A 78 0.40 -3.91 -14.75
N ILE A 79 -0.51 -3.69 -13.80
CA ILE A 79 -1.76 -4.47 -13.73
C ILE A 79 -2.54 -4.44 -15.04
N PRO A 80 -2.77 -3.29 -15.69
CA PRO A 80 -3.50 -3.29 -16.96
C PRO A 80 -2.82 -4.14 -18.04
N LEU A 81 -1.51 -4.09 -18.12
CA LEU A 81 -0.74 -4.91 -19.07
C LEU A 81 -0.94 -6.40 -18.81
N LYS A 82 -0.88 -6.81 -17.54
CA LYS A 82 -1.10 -8.22 -17.17
C LYS A 82 -2.50 -8.68 -17.55
N LEU A 83 -3.50 -7.84 -17.30
CA LEU A 83 -4.89 -8.17 -17.64
C LEU A 83 -5.07 -8.27 -19.15
N ARG A 84 -4.51 -7.33 -19.93
CA ARG A 84 -4.60 -7.39 -21.38
C ARG A 84 -3.94 -8.64 -21.95
N SER A 85 -2.82 -9.09 -21.37
CA SER A 85 -2.10 -10.24 -21.88
C SER A 85 -2.70 -11.57 -21.45
N GLY A 86 -3.39 -11.63 -20.31
CA GLY A 86 -3.78 -12.88 -19.69
C GLY A 86 -5.25 -13.08 -19.43
N ASN A 87 -6.10 -12.09 -19.72
CA ASN A 87 -7.51 -12.18 -19.39
C ASN A 87 -8.39 -11.85 -20.61
N TYR A 88 -9.02 -12.89 -21.18
CA TYR A 88 -9.84 -12.71 -22.36
C TYR A 88 -11.06 -11.79 -22.10
N ILE A 89 -11.73 -11.96 -20.99
CA ILE A 89 -12.92 -11.16 -20.65
C ILE A 89 -12.54 -9.68 -20.52
N TYR A 90 -11.37 -9.41 -19.93
CA TYR A 90 -10.86 -8.04 -19.82
C TYR A 90 -10.71 -7.40 -21.19
N LYS A 91 -10.17 -8.15 -22.18
CA LYS A 91 -10.02 -7.66 -23.55
C LYS A 91 -11.39 -7.34 -24.18
N VAL A 92 -12.38 -8.19 -23.94
CA VAL A 92 -13.74 -7.95 -24.42
C VAL A 92 -14.32 -6.67 -23.82
N GLY A 93 -14.15 -6.51 -22.50
CA GLY A 93 -14.62 -5.30 -21.80
C GLY A 93 -14.02 -4.01 -22.36
N LEU A 94 -12.72 -4.03 -22.70
CA LEU A 94 -12.08 -2.88 -23.33
C LEU A 94 -12.67 -2.58 -24.70
N LYS A 95 -12.91 -3.62 -25.53
CA LYS A 95 -13.45 -3.45 -26.87
C LYS A 95 -14.85 -2.84 -26.89
N TYR A 96 -15.67 -3.18 -25.89
CA TYR A 96 -17.03 -2.68 -25.79
C TYR A 96 -17.16 -1.40 -24.97
N GLY A 97 -16.03 -0.85 -24.51
CA GLY A 97 -16.04 0.38 -23.75
C GLY A 97 -16.59 0.24 -22.33
N LEU A 98 -16.75 -0.98 -21.84
CA LEU A 98 -17.20 -1.24 -20.48
C LEU A 98 -16.08 -1.09 -19.47
N ILE A 99 -14.86 -1.24 -19.92
CA ILE A 99 -13.65 -1.05 -19.11
C ILE A 99 -12.81 0.01 -19.78
N VAL A 100 -12.35 0.98 -18.99
CA VAL A 100 -11.47 2.04 -19.46
C VAL A 100 -10.22 2.05 -18.58
N GLU A 101 -9.05 2.06 -19.21
CA GLU A 101 -7.79 2.14 -18.49
C GLU A 101 -7.40 3.59 -18.28
N HIS A 102 -6.87 3.88 -17.09
CA HIS A 102 -6.37 5.21 -16.78
C HIS A 102 -4.88 5.10 -16.44
N GLU A 103 -4.08 5.95 -17.07
CA GLU A 103 -2.67 6.06 -16.71
C GLU A 103 -2.52 7.21 -15.73
N HIS A 104 -1.93 6.92 -14.58
CA HIS A 104 -1.58 7.91 -13.59
C HIS A 104 -0.46 7.35 -12.72
N PRO A 105 0.36 8.23 -12.10
CA PRO A 105 1.38 7.76 -11.18
C PRO A 105 0.74 7.02 -10.00
N ILE A 106 1.42 6.01 -9.51
CA ILE A 106 0.95 5.30 -8.31
C ILE A 106 1.52 6.03 -7.10
N GLU A 107 0.66 6.74 -6.39
CA GLU A 107 0.99 7.37 -5.13
C GLU A 107 0.29 6.62 -4.01
N PHE A 108 1.06 6.11 -3.05
CA PHE A 108 0.47 5.43 -1.90
C PHE A 108 -0.09 6.45 -0.91
N TYR A 109 -1.08 6.02 -0.13
CA TYR A 109 -1.76 6.92 0.81
C TYR A 109 -0.79 7.56 1.80
N PHE A 110 0.15 6.78 2.34
CA PHE A 110 1.12 7.33 3.29
C PHE A 110 2.01 8.40 2.64
N GLU A 111 2.33 8.25 1.37
CA GLU A 111 3.13 9.24 0.63
C GLU A 111 2.34 10.55 0.49
N ARG A 112 1.06 10.45 0.17
CA ARG A 112 0.19 11.62 0.06
C ARG A 112 0.05 12.33 1.40
N VAL A 113 -0.20 11.57 2.47
CA VAL A 113 -0.35 12.15 3.81
C VAL A 113 0.93 12.86 4.24
N GLU A 114 2.07 12.22 4.05
CA GLU A 114 3.36 12.82 4.42
C GLU A 114 3.67 14.07 3.59
N ARG A 115 3.35 14.05 2.31
CA ARG A 115 3.49 15.21 1.44
C ARG A 115 2.59 16.36 1.90
N GLU A 116 1.33 16.08 2.20
CA GLU A 116 0.39 17.10 2.68
C GLU A 116 0.81 17.66 4.04
N ARG A 117 1.32 16.82 4.93
CA ARG A 117 1.85 17.27 6.24
C ARG A 117 3.06 18.18 6.05
N ALA A 118 3.95 17.84 5.13
CA ALA A 118 5.13 18.66 4.85
C ALA A 118 4.73 20.01 4.22
N GLU A 119 3.78 20.02 3.32
CA GLU A 119 3.25 21.24 2.70
C GLU A 119 2.61 22.16 3.74
N ALA A 120 1.84 21.58 4.68
CA ALA A 120 1.20 22.35 5.75
C ALA A 120 2.25 23.01 6.65
N GLN A 121 3.33 22.30 6.98
CA GLN A 121 4.43 22.85 7.77
C GLN A 121 5.20 23.93 7.00
N GLY A 122 5.44 23.71 5.72
CA GLY A 122 6.12 24.68 4.86
C GLY A 122 5.31 25.95 4.64
N GLY A 123 3.98 25.85 4.66
CA GLY A 123 3.10 26.99 4.49
C GLY A 123 3.01 27.92 5.67
N GLU A 124 3.58 27.56 6.81
CA GLU A 124 3.54 28.34 8.05
C GLU A 124 4.71 29.33 8.17
N SER A 125 5.60 29.36 7.23
CA SER A 125 6.75 30.24 7.27
C SER A 125 6.43 31.67 6.84
#